data_e13d50edd5a137341128a19a56a904d8
#
_entry.id   e13d50edd5a137341128a19a56a904d8
#
_cell.length_a   1.000
_cell.length_b   1.000
_cell.length_c   1.000
_cell.angle_alpha   90.00
_cell.angle_beta   90.00
_cell.angle_gamma   90.00
#
_symmetry.space_group_name_H-M   'P 1'
#
loop_
_entity.id
_entity.type
_entity.pdbx_description
1 polymer ?
#
loop_
_entity_poly.entity_id
_entity_poly.type
_entity_poly.pdbx_seq_one_letter_code
_entity_poly.pdbx_strand_id
1 'polypeptide(L)'
;MITQFTVENFRSIRDSVTLDMQATSECSHQDSLIRSGLDEKLLPLAVIYGPNGGGKSNVLSAIGALHQKVMSPIAIALNENSLNLEEWLRLGYRIVPFAFAQDNLDNPTSFRIYFQTNIAEYQYELSVHRDIVVYEKLQRVKFETRRISELFERKGSSVLLKGEFKSLKVSENLSSTMPLLSYLGLTYRENPVVNNIVEWFLKLQFCNYGTLLGEIKIGVAKIGRASCRERV
;
A
#
# COMPACT_ATOMS: atom_id res chain seq x y z
N MET A 1 -2.26 6.21 7.58
CA MET A 1 -1.49 5.22 8.37
C MET A 1 -1.87 3.83 7.91
N ILE A 2 -0.94 2.86 7.83
CA ILE A 2 -1.28 1.45 7.59
C ILE A 2 -1.81 0.87 8.90
N THR A 3 -2.95 0.18 8.87
CA THR A 3 -3.51 -0.53 10.01
C THR A 3 -3.23 -2.02 9.92
N GLN A 4 -3.29 -2.59 8.72
CA GLN A 4 -2.94 -3.99 8.49
C GLN A 4 -2.47 -4.19 7.05
N PHE A 5 -1.54 -5.10 6.82
CA PHE A 5 -1.09 -5.50 5.49
C PHE A 5 -0.93 -7.01 5.42
N THR A 6 -1.55 -7.63 4.43
CA THR A 6 -1.45 -9.06 4.17
C THR A 6 -0.93 -9.29 2.77
N VAL A 7 -0.03 -10.26 2.62
CA VAL A 7 0.50 -10.70 1.32
C VAL A 7 0.57 -12.21 1.26
N GLU A 8 0.33 -12.76 0.08
CA GLU A 8 0.37 -14.19 -0.22
C GLU A 8 1.00 -14.42 -1.60
N ASN A 9 1.71 -15.54 -1.74
CA ASN A 9 2.39 -15.95 -2.97
C ASN A 9 3.32 -14.86 -3.53
N PHE A 10 4.27 -14.40 -2.71
CA PHE A 10 5.21 -13.34 -3.08
C PHE A 10 6.65 -13.69 -2.70
N ARG A 11 7.56 -13.82 -3.65
CA ARG A 11 8.98 -14.13 -3.45
C ARG A 11 9.19 -15.37 -2.56
N SER A 12 9.68 -15.21 -1.31
CA SER A 12 9.84 -16.30 -0.34
C SER A 12 8.60 -16.54 0.54
N ILE A 13 7.56 -15.75 0.37
CA ILE A 13 6.29 -15.88 1.09
C ILE A 13 5.36 -16.76 0.27
N ARG A 14 5.09 -17.97 0.74
CA ARG A 14 4.15 -18.91 0.12
C ARG A 14 2.73 -18.63 0.60
N ASP A 15 2.53 -18.85 1.88
CA ASP A 15 1.24 -18.72 2.54
C ASP A 15 1.01 -17.27 2.99
N SER A 16 -0.21 -16.95 3.34
CA SER A 16 -0.60 -15.60 3.77
C SER A 16 0.16 -15.15 5.02
N VAL A 17 0.83 -14.01 4.92
CA VAL A 17 1.53 -13.34 6.03
C VAL A 17 0.90 -11.97 6.25
N THR A 18 0.59 -11.68 7.51
CA THR A 18 -0.04 -10.42 7.90
C THR A 18 0.87 -9.63 8.84
N LEU A 19 1.11 -8.37 8.48
CA LEU A 19 1.63 -7.34 9.37
C LEU A 19 0.44 -6.59 9.95
N ASP A 20 0.23 -6.72 11.27
CA ASP A 20 -0.86 -6.05 11.99
C ASP A 20 -0.30 -4.94 12.88
N MET A 21 -0.85 -3.75 12.74
CA MET A 21 -0.48 -2.58 13.53
C MET A 21 -1.49 -2.28 14.65
N GLN A 22 -2.49 -3.13 14.84
CA GLN A 22 -3.42 -2.98 15.96
C GLN A 22 -2.72 -3.31 17.28
N ALA A 23 -2.95 -2.49 18.29
CA ALA A 23 -2.43 -2.74 19.63
C ALA A 23 -3.17 -3.89 20.29
N THR A 24 -2.42 -4.71 21.01
CA THR A 24 -3.00 -5.76 21.86
C THR A 24 -3.71 -5.15 23.08
N SER A 25 -4.40 -5.99 23.86
CA SER A 25 -5.07 -5.58 25.10
C SER A 25 -4.11 -5.27 26.26
N GLU A 26 -2.78 -5.33 26.04
CA GLU A 26 -1.80 -4.99 27.07
C GLU A 26 -1.90 -3.52 27.49
N CYS A 27 -1.85 -3.29 28.81
CA CYS A 27 -2.07 -1.96 29.39
C CYS A 27 -0.80 -1.09 29.45
N SER A 28 0.38 -1.63 29.09
CA SER A 28 1.63 -0.89 29.11
C SER A 28 1.74 0.08 27.93
N HIS A 29 2.33 1.25 28.15
CA HIS A 29 2.63 2.24 27.12
C HIS A 29 1.42 2.77 26.31
N GLN A 30 0.25 2.85 26.92
CA GLN A 30 -0.99 3.32 26.30
C GLN A 30 -0.88 4.75 25.70
N ASP A 31 -0.05 5.60 26.31
CA ASP A 31 0.18 6.98 25.88
C ASP A 31 0.98 7.06 24.56
N SER A 32 1.69 6.00 24.20
CA SER A 32 2.45 5.91 22.95
C SER A 32 1.62 5.44 21.75
N LEU A 33 0.40 4.96 21.99
CA LEU A 33 -0.47 4.44 20.94
C LEU A 33 -1.15 5.56 20.17
N ILE A 34 -1.32 5.34 18.87
CA ILE A 34 -2.06 6.24 17.99
C ILE A 34 -3.54 5.85 18.07
N ARG A 35 -4.40 6.81 18.38
CA ARG A 35 -5.86 6.60 18.30
C ARG A 35 -6.32 6.70 16.87
N SER A 36 -6.96 5.67 16.38
CA SER A 36 -7.58 5.65 15.06
C SER A 36 -8.93 6.37 15.07
N GLY A 37 -9.43 6.72 13.90
CA GLY A 37 -10.78 7.28 13.75
C GLY A 37 -11.92 6.28 14.06
N LEU A 38 -11.59 4.99 14.25
CA LEU A 38 -12.53 3.93 14.65
C LEU A 38 -12.43 3.57 16.14
N ASP A 39 -11.76 4.40 16.95
CA ASP A 39 -11.46 4.16 18.37
C ASP A 39 -10.51 2.99 18.61
N GLU A 40 -9.93 2.43 17.57
CA GLU A 40 -8.90 1.42 17.68
C GLU A 40 -7.56 2.08 18.07
N LYS A 41 -6.75 1.34 18.80
CA LYS A 41 -5.40 1.76 19.17
C LYS A 41 -4.40 1.11 18.24
N LEU A 42 -3.56 1.91 17.62
CA LEU A 42 -2.57 1.45 16.64
C LEU A 42 -1.15 1.67 17.15
N LEU A 43 -0.28 0.74 16.79
CA LEU A 43 1.15 0.82 17.09
C LEU A 43 1.80 1.88 16.20
N PRO A 44 2.60 2.80 16.76
CA PRO A 44 3.34 3.80 15.97
C PRO A 44 4.52 3.19 15.22
N LEU A 45 5.00 2.02 15.64
CA LEU A 45 6.19 1.35 15.13
C LEU A 45 6.00 -0.16 15.18
N ALA A 46 6.47 -0.84 14.16
CA ALA A 46 6.67 -2.29 14.15
C ALA A 46 8.11 -2.61 13.78
N VAL A 47 8.70 -3.60 14.45
CA VAL A 47 10.04 -4.10 14.18
C VAL A 47 9.96 -5.57 13.76
N ILE A 48 10.49 -5.89 12.58
CA ILE A 48 10.53 -7.25 12.07
C ILE A 48 11.95 -7.78 12.26
N TYR A 49 12.13 -8.80 13.09
CA TYR A 49 13.42 -9.43 13.34
C TYR A 49 13.36 -10.94 13.11
N GLY A 50 14.52 -11.57 12.95
CA GLY A 50 14.63 -13.01 12.72
C GLY A 50 15.92 -13.35 11.94
N PRO A 51 16.16 -14.63 11.62
CA PRO A 51 17.37 -15.09 10.95
C PRO A 51 17.50 -14.51 9.54
N ASN A 52 18.73 -14.49 9.02
CA ASN A 52 18.98 -14.14 7.63
C ASN A 52 18.29 -15.14 6.70
N GLY A 53 17.70 -14.65 5.61
CA GLY A 53 16.87 -15.47 4.71
C GLY A 53 15.44 -15.72 5.17
N GLY A 54 15.03 -15.30 6.39
CA GLY A 54 13.68 -15.51 6.95
C GLY A 54 12.57 -14.67 6.33
N GLY A 55 12.79 -14.00 5.20
CA GLY A 55 11.73 -13.27 4.48
C GLY A 55 11.38 -11.88 5.02
N LYS A 56 12.08 -11.38 6.05
CA LYS A 56 11.79 -10.07 6.67
C LYS A 56 11.66 -8.92 5.65
N SER A 57 12.66 -8.79 4.79
CA SER A 57 12.69 -7.77 3.74
C SER A 57 11.60 -7.97 2.68
N ASN A 58 11.09 -9.20 2.52
CA ASN A 58 10.05 -9.49 1.53
C ASN A 58 8.69 -8.94 1.95
N VAL A 59 8.41 -8.82 3.25
CA VAL A 59 7.18 -8.14 3.73
C VAL A 59 7.20 -6.66 3.33
N LEU A 60 8.32 -5.95 3.58
CA LEU A 60 8.48 -4.56 3.18
C LEU A 60 8.49 -4.41 1.65
N SER A 61 9.16 -5.34 0.95
CA SER A 61 9.16 -5.36 -0.52
C SER A 61 7.77 -5.59 -1.10
N ALA A 62 6.90 -6.34 -0.42
CA ALA A 62 5.53 -6.58 -0.85
C ALA A 62 4.69 -5.29 -0.75
N ILE A 63 4.85 -4.50 0.32
CA ILE A 63 4.21 -3.18 0.43
C ILE A 63 4.70 -2.26 -0.70
N GLY A 64 6.02 -2.26 -0.96
CA GLY A 64 6.61 -1.50 -2.06
C GLY A 64 6.09 -1.94 -3.44
N ALA A 65 5.91 -3.26 -3.66
CA ALA A 65 5.39 -3.81 -4.91
C ALA A 65 3.92 -3.41 -5.15
N LEU A 66 3.09 -3.49 -4.12
CA LEU A 66 1.71 -2.99 -4.18
C LEU A 66 1.68 -1.51 -4.51
N HIS A 67 2.44 -0.70 -3.76
CA HIS A 67 2.54 0.75 -3.98
C HIS A 67 2.99 1.06 -5.41
N GLN A 68 4.07 0.43 -5.90
CA GLN A 68 4.58 0.63 -7.24
C GLN A 68 3.55 0.23 -8.31
N LYS A 69 2.84 -0.90 -8.13
CA LYS A 69 1.82 -1.36 -9.07
C LYS A 69 0.67 -0.35 -9.21
N VAL A 70 0.24 0.25 -8.11
CA VAL A 70 -0.84 1.25 -8.10
C VAL A 70 -0.36 2.60 -8.60
N MET A 71 0.84 3.05 -8.18
CA MET A 71 1.27 4.43 -8.39
C MET A 71 2.06 4.64 -9.68
N SER A 72 2.70 3.61 -10.28
CA SER A 72 3.47 3.77 -11.52
C SER A 72 2.66 4.38 -12.67
N PRO A 73 1.43 3.91 -12.96
CA PRO A 73 0.65 4.51 -14.04
C PRO A 73 0.35 5.99 -13.79
N ILE A 74 0.08 6.35 -12.53
CA ILE A 74 -0.21 7.73 -12.14
C ILE A 74 1.04 8.60 -12.27
N ALA A 75 2.18 8.16 -11.75
CA ALA A 75 3.44 8.89 -11.79
C ALA A 75 3.93 9.13 -13.22
N ILE A 76 3.83 8.12 -14.09
CA ILE A 76 4.21 8.22 -15.51
C ILE A 76 3.34 9.25 -16.24
N ALA A 77 2.02 9.20 -16.03
CA ALA A 77 1.09 10.08 -16.73
C ALA A 77 1.20 11.55 -16.29
N LEU A 78 1.55 11.79 -15.03
CA LEU A 78 1.68 13.14 -14.48
C LEU A 78 2.99 13.82 -14.86
N ASN A 79 3.94 13.06 -15.39
CA ASN A 79 5.28 13.56 -15.71
C ASN A 79 5.88 14.37 -14.54
N GLU A 80 5.57 13.96 -13.30
CA GLU A 80 6.02 14.64 -12.11
C GLU A 80 7.52 14.40 -11.94
N ASN A 81 8.32 15.35 -12.41
CA ASN A 81 9.77 15.45 -12.16
C ASN A 81 10.12 15.48 -10.66
N SER A 82 9.13 15.62 -9.78
CA SER A 82 9.28 15.63 -8.33
C SER A 82 9.46 14.24 -7.71
N LEU A 83 8.96 13.21 -8.35
CA LEU A 83 9.33 11.84 -8.03
C LEU A 83 10.48 11.50 -8.98
N ASN A 84 11.63 11.12 -8.45
CA ASN A 84 12.71 10.57 -9.23
C ASN A 84 12.21 9.23 -9.81
N LEU A 85 11.35 9.33 -10.85
CA LEU A 85 10.61 8.20 -11.42
C LEU A 85 11.56 7.08 -11.83
N GLU A 86 12.73 7.44 -12.38
CA GLU A 86 13.78 6.48 -12.73
C GLU A 86 14.32 5.76 -11.49
N GLU A 87 14.51 6.47 -10.40
CA GLU A 87 15.01 5.93 -9.15
C GLU A 87 13.95 5.07 -8.48
N TRP A 88 12.71 5.52 -8.50
CA TRP A 88 11.56 4.79 -8.00
C TRP A 88 11.30 3.49 -8.80
N LEU A 89 11.42 3.52 -10.12
CA LEU A 89 11.37 2.33 -10.96
C LEU A 89 12.59 1.42 -10.75
N ARG A 90 13.76 1.99 -10.42
CA ARG A 90 14.99 1.24 -10.06
C ARG A 90 14.88 0.51 -8.74
N LEU A 91 14.01 0.91 -7.80
CA LEU A 91 13.77 0.17 -6.55
C LEU A 91 13.31 -1.28 -6.82
N GLY A 92 12.84 -1.56 -8.05
CA GLY A 92 12.66 -2.92 -8.55
C GLY A 92 11.69 -3.77 -7.72
N TYR A 93 10.67 -3.17 -7.15
CA TYR A 93 9.60 -3.88 -6.43
C TYR A 93 8.73 -4.69 -7.39
N ARG A 94 9.35 -5.65 -8.10
CA ARG A 94 8.62 -6.51 -9.02
C ARG A 94 7.75 -7.50 -8.23
N ILE A 95 6.53 -7.71 -8.71
CA ILE A 95 5.66 -8.78 -8.24
C ILE A 95 6.19 -10.08 -8.83
N VAL A 96 6.75 -10.94 -7.95
CA VAL A 96 7.29 -12.24 -8.31
C VAL A 96 6.60 -13.27 -7.42
N PRO A 97 5.92 -14.27 -7.98
CA PRO A 97 5.29 -15.32 -7.19
C PRO A 97 6.32 -16.19 -6.47
N PHE A 98 5.87 -16.99 -5.51
CA PHE A 98 6.72 -17.96 -4.80
C PHE A 98 7.17 -19.04 -5.77
N ALA A 99 8.49 -19.18 -5.97
CA ALA A 99 9.06 -20.01 -7.01
C ALA A 99 9.43 -21.44 -6.57
N PHE A 100 9.36 -21.76 -5.27
CA PHE A 100 9.82 -23.05 -4.74
C PHE A 100 8.75 -24.16 -4.74
N ALA A 101 7.55 -23.89 -5.24
CA ALA A 101 6.49 -24.86 -5.46
C ALA A 101 5.85 -24.61 -6.83
N GLN A 102 5.79 -25.65 -7.67
CA GLN A 102 5.24 -25.53 -9.03
C GLN A 102 3.81 -25.02 -9.04
N ASP A 103 3.00 -25.50 -8.10
CA ASP A 103 1.58 -25.12 -7.97
C ASP A 103 1.36 -23.63 -7.70
N ASN A 104 2.36 -22.94 -7.13
CA ASN A 104 2.24 -21.54 -6.79
C ASN A 104 2.57 -20.58 -7.94
N LEU A 105 3.25 -21.06 -8.99
CA LEU A 105 3.60 -20.23 -10.16
C LEU A 105 2.36 -19.84 -10.98
N ASP A 106 1.34 -20.65 -10.95
CA ASP A 106 0.07 -20.42 -11.66
C ASP A 106 -0.99 -19.72 -10.77
N ASN A 107 -0.68 -19.52 -9.49
CA ASN A 107 -1.53 -18.77 -8.59
C ASN A 107 -1.20 -17.26 -8.63
N PRO A 108 -2.17 -16.38 -8.46
CA PRO A 108 -1.91 -14.95 -8.36
C PRO A 108 -1.15 -14.61 -7.06
N THR A 109 -0.31 -13.58 -7.12
CA THR A 109 0.16 -12.89 -5.92
C THR A 109 -0.96 -12.00 -5.43
N SER A 110 -1.31 -12.11 -4.15
CA SER A 110 -2.42 -11.36 -3.56
C SER A 110 -1.94 -10.43 -2.45
N PHE A 111 -2.47 -9.22 -2.47
CA PHE A 111 -2.23 -8.18 -1.46
C PHE A 111 -3.56 -7.72 -0.88
N ARG A 112 -3.57 -7.47 0.42
CA ARG A 112 -4.66 -6.77 1.10
C ARG A 112 -4.07 -5.75 2.06
N ILE A 113 -4.49 -4.50 1.95
CA ILE A 113 -4.05 -3.43 2.82
C ILE A 113 -5.23 -2.71 3.42
N TYR A 114 -5.17 -2.51 4.73
CA TYR A 114 -6.05 -1.60 5.45
C TYR A 114 -5.26 -0.35 5.81
N PHE A 115 -5.83 0.79 5.50
CA PHE A 115 -5.17 2.05 5.77
C PHE A 115 -6.17 3.15 6.13
N GLN A 116 -5.72 4.06 6.97
CA GLN A 116 -6.53 5.17 7.43
C GLN A 116 -6.04 6.48 6.84
N THR A 117 -7.00 7.28 6.44
CA THR A 117 -6.86 8.70 6.12
C THR A 117 -7.44 9.52 7.28
N ASN A 118 -7.64 10.83 7.08
CA ASN A 118 -8.23 11.69 8.12
C ASN A 118 -9.75 11.48 8.30
N ILE A 119 -10.43 10.85 7.31
CA ILE A 119 -11.90 10.78 7.25
C ILE A 119 -12.46 9.36 7.20
N ALA A 120 -11.65 8.39 6.84
CA ALA A 120 -12.11 7.02 6.65
C ALA A 120 -10.96 6.02 6.74
N GLU A 121 -11.31 4.77 7.02
CA GLU A 121 -10.47 3.63 6.75
C GLU A 121 -10.85 2.99 5.42
N TYR A 122 -9.85 2.56 4.69
CA TYR A 122 -10.00 1.85 3.43
C TYR A 122 -9.41 0.46 3.52
N GLN A 123 -10.09 -0.50 2.89
CA GLN A 123 -9.57 -1.83 2.59
C GLN A 123 -9.39 -1.92 1.09
N TYR A 124 -8.16 -2.17 0.67
CA TYR A 124 -7.83 -2.39 -0.73
C TYR A 124 -7.23 -3.76 -0.94
N GLU A 125 -7.78 -4.50 -1.88
CA GLU A 125 -7.32 -5.82 -2.28
C GLU A 125 -6.89 -5.79 -3.74
N LEU A 126 -5.76 -6.41 -4.05
CA LEU A 126 -5.22 -6.55 -5.39
C LEU A 126 -4.62 -7.93 -5.57
N SER A 127 -5.04 -8.66 -6.59
CA SER A 127 -4.42 -9.92 -7.00
C SER A 127 -3.90 -9.81 -8.44
N VAL A 128 -2.64 -10.18 -8.62
CA VAL A 128 -1.92 -10.04 -9.89
C VAL A 128 -1.34 -11.38 -10.30
N HIS A 129 -1.59 -11.81 -11.52
CA HIS A 129 -0.98 -12.98 -12.13
C HIS A 129 -0.28 -12.60 -13.44
N ARG A 130 1.03 -12.87 -13.55
CA ARG A 130 1.84 -12.52 -14.73
C ARG A 130 1.62 -11.08 -15.22
N ASP A 131 1.65 -10.14 -14.25
CA ASP A 131 1.37 -8.69 -14.42
C ASP A 131 -0.10 -8.30 -14.72
N ILE A 132 -0.98 -9.26 -14.99
CA ILE A 132 -2.41 -9.03 -15.23
C ILE A 132 -3.13 -8.91 -13.88
N VAL A 133 -3.97 -7.89 -13.74
CA VAL A 133 -4.87 -7.72 -12.59
C VAL A 133 -6.04 -8.68 -12.74
N VAL A 134 -6.07 -9.73 -11.90
CA VAL A 134 -7.13 -10.74 -11.93
C VAL A 134 -8.27 -10.45 -10.97
N TYR A 135 -7.94 -9.75 -9.87
CA TYR A 135 -8.93 -9.31 -8.89
C TYR A 135 -8.51 -7.97 -8.27
N GLU A 136 -9.48 -7.11 -8.04
CA GLU A 136 -9.25 -5.84 -7.35
C GLU A 136 -10.54 -5.40 -6.65
N LYS A 137 -10.43 -4.92 -5.41
CA LYS A 137 -11.57 -4.47 -4.62
C LYS A 137 -11.18 -3.31 -3.72
N LEU A 138 -12.10 -2.36 -3.58
CA LEU A 138 -11.96 -1.25 -2.66
C LEU A 138 -13.22 -1.10 -1.82
N GLN A 139 -13.02 -1.06 -0.51
CA GLN A 139 -14.04 -0.78 0.48
C GLN A 139 -13.63 0.41 1.35
N ARG A 140 -14.61 1.06 1.96
CA ARG A 140 -14.40 2.19 2.87
C ARG A 140 -15.29 2.09 4.09
N VAL A 141 -14.74 2.41 5.25
CA VAL A 141 -15.47 2.63 6.50
C VAL A 141 -15.34 4.11 6.87
N LYS A 142 -16.44 4.88 6.82
CA LYS A 142 -16.46 6.27 7.28
C LYS A 142 -16.39 6.33 8.80
N PHE A 143 -15.53 7.17 9.35
CA PHE A 143 -15.36 7.31 10.80
C PHE A 143 -16.64 7.82 11.49
N GLU A 144 -17.31 8.78 10.87
CA GLU A 144 -18.54 9.39 11.45
C GLU A 144 -19.70 8.39 11.59
N THR A 145 -19.92 7.57 10.56
CA THR A 145 -21.11 6.71 10.48
C THR A 145 -20.82 5.26 10.76
N ARG A 146 -19.54 4.86 10.78
CA ARG A 146 -19.03 3.47 10.87
C ARG A 146 -19.64 2.53 9.81
N ARG A 147 -20.19 3.12 8.73
CA ARG A 147 -20.82 2.38 7.65
C ARG A 147 -19.78 1.87 6.69
N ILE A 148 -19.79 0.56 6.44
CA ILE A 148 -18.98 -0.09 5.40
C ILE A 148 -19.65 0.17 4.05
N SER A 149 -18.89 0.63 3.08
CA SER A 149 -19.33 0.85 1.71
C SER A 149 -18.33 0.22 0.74
N GLU A 150 -18.81 -0.67 -0.12
CA GLU A 150 -18.03 -1.07 -1.30
C GLU A 150 -18.01 0.07 -2.31
N LEU A 151 -16.82 0.40 -2.81
CA LEU A 151 -16.63 1.44 -3.82
C LEU A 151 -16.49 0.84 -5.20
N PHE A 152 -15.73 -0.24 -5.34
CA PHE A 152 -15.68 -1.03 -6.56
C PHE A 152 -15.22 -2.48 -6.32
N GLU A 153 -15.54 -3.34 -7.28
CA GLU A 153 -14.99 -4.69 -7.42
C GLU A 153 -14.67 -4.94 -8.90
N ARG A 154 -13.51 -5.53 -9.18
CA ARG A 154 -13.08 -5.95 -10.50
C ARG A 154 -12.68 -7.41 -10.48
N LYS A 155 -13.16 -8.19 -11.46
CA LYS A 155 -12.80 -9.59 -11.72
C LYS A 155 -12.40 -9.72 -13.18
N GLY A 156 -11.08 -9.77 -13.43
CA GLY A 156 -10.55 -9.73 -14.78
C GLY A 156 -10.98 -8.45 -15.54
N SER A 157 -11.76 -8.61 -16.61
CA SER A 157 -12.32 -7.50 -17.39
C SER A 157 -13.62 -6.93 -16.82
N SER A 158 -14.31 -7.66 -15.95
CA SER A 158 -15.59 -7.23 -15.38
C SER A 158 -15.34 -6.23 -14.26
N VAL A 159 -15.89 -5.02 -14.37
CA VAL A 159 -15.80 -3.94 -13.40
C VAL A 159 -17.19 -3.59 -12.88
N LEU A 160 -17.35 -3.57 -11.57
CA LEU A 160 -18.58 -3.16 -10.90
C LEU A 160 -18.28 -1.98 -9.96
N LEU A 161 -18.75 -0.80 -10.34
CA LEU A 161 -18.68 0.39 -9.49
C LEU A 161 -19.89 0.44 -8.57
N LYS A 162 -19.64 0.75 -7.28
CA LYS A 162 -20.65 0.74 -6.21
C LYS A 162 -20.57 2.03 -5.38
N GLY A 163 -21.53 2.21 -4.49
CA GLY A 163 -21.55 3.34 -3.56
C GLY A 163 -21.38 4.69 -4.26
N GLU A 164 -20.45 5.48 -3.79
CA GLU A 164 -20.16 6.82 -4.34
C GLU A 164 -19.48 6.77 -5.72
N PHE A 165 -18.92 5.63 -6.12
CA PHE A 165 -18.33 5.47 -7.45
C PHE A 165 -19.33 5.03 -8.54
N LYS A 166 -20.59 4.74 -8.18
CA LYS A 166 -21.59 4.25 -9.14
C LYS A 166 -21.85 5.20 -10.31
N SER A 167 -21.62 6.50 -10.13
CA SER A 167 -21.76 7.52 -11.18
C SER A 167 -20.55 7.67 -12.07
N LEU A 168 -19.40 7.11 -11.69
CA LEU A 168 -18.18 7.17 -12.48
C LEU A 168 -18.28 6.23 -13.67
N LYS A 169 -17.50 6.52 -14.72
CA LYS A 169 -17.43 5.68 -15.92
C LYS A 169 -16.04 5.09 -16.05
N VAL A 170 -15.97 3.84 -16.43
CA VAL A 170 -14.72 3.15 -16.74
C VAL A 170 -14.67 2.89 -18.24
N SER A 171 -13.51 3.13 -18.85
CA SER A 171 -13.30 2.84 -20.27
C SER A 171 -13.41 1.34 -20.52
N GLU A 172 -14.10 0.94 -21.60
CA GLU A 172 -14.15 -0.45 -22.05
C GLU A 172 -12.75 -0.99 -22.41
N ASN A 173 -11.82 -0.10 -22.75
CA ASN A 173 -10.43 -0.41 -23.10
C ASN A 173 -9.47 -0.32 -21.89
N LEU A 174 -9.96 -0.50 -20.66
CA LEU A 174 -9.07 -0.53 -19.49
C LEU A 174 -8.05 -1.66 -19.65
N SER A 175 -6.77 -1.30 -19.61
CA SER A 175 -5.68 -2.28 -19.70
C SER A 175 -5.81 -3.35 -18.62
N SER A 176 -5.59 -4.62 -18.99
CA SER A 176 -5.57 -5.72 -18.04
C SER A 176 -4.43 -5.63 -17.02
N THR A 177 -3.37 -4.92 -17.34
CA THR A 177 -2.21 -4.73 -16.46
C THR A 177 -2.34 -3.52 -15.52
N MET A 178 -3.24 -2.57 -15.84
CA MET A 178 -3.45 -1.36 -15.04
C MET A 178 -4.46 -1.62 -13.93
N PRO A 179 -4.16 -1.35 -12.65
CA PRO A 179 -5.16 -1.35 -11.59
C PRO A 179 -6.28 -0.34 -11.85
N LEU A 180 -7.51 -0.71 -11.48
CA LEU A 180 -8.67 0.19 -11.58
C LEU A 180 -8.48 1.43 -10.71
N LEU A 181 -7.88 1.27 -9.53
CA LEU A 181 -7.56 2.39 -8.64
C LEU A 181 -6.62 3.40 -9.34
N SER A 182 -5.62 2.91 -10.09
CA SER A 182 -4.74 3.79 -10.88
C SER A 182 -5.50 4.53 -11.96
N TYR A 183 -6.36 3.82 -12.69
CA TYR A 183 -7.23 4.43 -13.71
C TYR A 183 -8.13 5.52 -13.12
N LEU A 184 -8.79 5.24 -12.00
CA LEU A 184 -9.63 6.23 -11.30
C LEU A 184 -8.80 7.42 -10.82
N GLY A 185 -7.59 7.19 -10.31
CA GLY A 185 -6.66 8.23 -9.88
C GLY A 185 -6.21 9.14 -11.02
N LEU A 186 -6.12 8.64 -12.24
CA LEU A 186 -5.80 9.43 -13.44
C LEU A 186 -7.01 10.22 -13.96
N THR A 187 -8.17 9.58 -13.97
CA THR A 187 -9.35 10.10 -14.67
C THR A 187 -10.20 11.01 -13.77
N TYR A 188 -10.23 10.75 -12.47
CA TYR A 188 -11.14 11.40 -11.52
C TYR A 188 -10.41 12.02 -10.32
N ARG A 189 -9.30 12.73 -10.59
CA ARG A 189 -8.50 13.40 -9.53
C ARG A 189 -9.29 14.42 -8.72
N GLU A 190 -10.30 15.04 -9.31
CA GLU A 190 -11.16 16.00 -8.61
C GLU A 190 -12.18 15.33 -7.68
N ASN A 191 -12.38 14.01 -7.81
CA ASN A 191 -13.26 13.29 -6.89
C ASN A 191 -12.56 13.22 -5.51
N PRO A 192 -13.19 13.75 -4.45
CA PRO A 192 -12.54 13.89 -3.14
C PRO A 192 -12.16 12.53 -2.52
N VAL A 193 -12.89 11.46 -2.81
CA VAL A 193 -12.59 10.12 -2.30
C VAL A 193 -11.40 9.53 -3.05
N VAL A 194 -11.39 9.63 -4.37
CA VAL A 194 -10.26 9.16 -5.20
C VAL A 194 -8.98 9.92 -4.83
N ASN A 195 -9.06 11.26 -4.75
CA ASN A 195 -7.91 12.08 -4.40
C ASN A 195 -7.37 11.75 -3.00
N ASN A 196 -8.24 11.56 -2.02
CA ASN A 196 -7.84 11.21 -0.65
C ASN A 196 -7.05 9.89 -0.59
N ILE A 197 -7.43 8.89 -1.40
CA ILE A 197 -6.73 7.61 -1.50
C ILE A 197 -5.38 7.79 -2.22
N VAL A 198 -5.37 8.47 -3.36
CA VAL A 198 -4.13 8.71 -4.13
C VAL A 198 -3.12 9.50 -3.31
N GLU A 199 -3.55 10.56 -2.61
CA GLU A 199 -2.67 11.32 -1.71
C GLU A 199 -2.10 10.46 -0.58
N TRP A 200 -2.87 9.51 -0.06
CA TRP A 200 -2.38 8.59 0.95
C TRP A 200 -1.24 7.73 0.40
N PHE A 201 -1.39 7.17 -0.80
CA PHE A 201 -0.33 6.41 -1.46
C PHE A 201 0.89 7.29 -1.77
N LEU A 202 0.71 8.53 -2.22
CA LEU A 202 1.80 9.48 -2.49
C LEU A 202 2.62 9.82 -1.24
N LYS A 203 2.00 9.82 -0.05
CA LYS A 203 2.66 10.11 1.22
C LYS A 203 3.42 8.91 1.80
N LEU A 204 3.25 7.71 1.24
CA LEU A 204 3.94 6.51 1.69
C LEU A 204 5.41 6.56 1.23
N GLN A 205 6.33 6.54 2.18
CA GLN A 205 7.77 6.65 1.93
C GLN A 205 8.47 5.32 2.21
N PHE A 206 9.38 4.95 1.34
CA PHE A 206 10.22 3.77 1.46
C PHE A 206 11.68 4.21 1.59
N CYS A 207 12.34 3.82 2.69
CA CYS A 207 13.76 4.06 2.91
C CYS A 207 14.49 2.72 2.78
N ASN A 208 15.29 2.56 1.71
CA ASN A 208 16.09 1.36 1.50
C ASN A 208 17.57 1.69 1.70
N TYR A 209 18.12 1.26 2.83
CA TYR A 209 19.54 1.46 3.15
C TYR A 209 20.50 0.58 2.34
N GLY A 210 20.00 -0.35 1.53
CA GLY A 210 20.83 -1.26 0.71
C GLY A 210 21.16 -0.75 -0.69
N THR A 211 20.53 0.29 -1.17
CA THR A 211 20.91 1.01 -2.38
C THR A 211 21.80 2.19 -2.00
N LEU A 212 23.07 2.03 -2.30
CA LEU A 212 24.18 2.95 -2.10
C LEU A 212 23.82 4.43 -1.96
N LEU A 213 24.10 4.96 -0.76
CA LEU A 213 24.86 6.20 -0.49
C LEU A 213 24.58 7.46 -1.29
N GLY A 214 23.72 7.48 -2.30
CA GLY A 214 23.52 8.68 -3.11
C GLY A 214 22.54 9.68 -2.52
N GLU A 215 21.43 9.25 -1.92
CA GLU A 215 20.27 10.13 -1.83
C GLU A 215 19.41 10.08 -0.57
N ILE A 216 20.00 9.80 0.57
CA ILE A 216 19.36 10.11 1.86
C ILE A 216 19.43 11.63 2.10
N LYS A 217 18.99 12.45 1.16
CA LYS A 217 19.01 13.92 1.37
C LYS A 217 17.69 14.47 1.92
N ILE A 218 16.60 13.73 1.92
CA ILE A 218 15.29 14.36 2.20
C ILE A 218 14.73 14.05 3.60
N GLY A 219 15.05 12.90 4.21
CA GLY A 219 14.48 12.53 5.52
C GLY A 219 15.38 12.77 6.74
N VAL A 220 16.66 12.51 6.63
CA VAL A 220 17.60 12.49 7.78
C VAL A 220 18.00 13.89 8.24
N ALA A 221 17.96 14.90 7.38
CA ALA A 221 18.35 16.27 7.74
C ALA A 221 17.44 16.93 8.78
N LYS A 222 16.21 16.44 8.97
CA LYS A 222 15.28 16.99 9.98
C LYS A 222 15.30 16.24 11.32
N ILE A 223 15.72 14.99 11.36
CA ILE A 223 15.73 14.19 12.60
C ILE A 223 17.07 14.31 13.35
N GLY A 224 18.18 14.49 12.65
CA GLY A 224 19.51 14.51 13.26
C GLY A 224 19.92 15.82 13.98
N ARG A 225 19.14 16.89 13.87
CA ARG A 225 19.50 18.18 14.50
C ARG A 225 18.85 18.46 15.86
N ALA A 226 17.89 17.65 16.27
CA ALA A 226 17.16 17.87 17.53
C ALA A 226 17.77 17.18 18.75
N SER A 227 18.67 16.20 18.60
CA SER A 227 19.13 15.37 19.73
C SER A 227 20.55 15.68 20.27
N CYS A 228 21.27 16.64 19.70
CA CYS A 228 22.66 16.91 20.10
C CYS A 228 22.90 18.24 20.87
N ARG A 229 21.86 18.90 21.37
CA ARG A 229 22.03 20.18 22.08
C ARG A 229 21.65 20.21 23.55
N GLU A 230 21.36 19.10 24.17
CA GLU A 230 21.16 19.07 25.62
C GLU A 230 21.97 17.96 26.28
N ARG A 231 23.25 18.18 26.43
CA ARG A 231 24.10 17.65 27.52
C ARG A 231 25.49 18.34 27.48
N VAL A 232 25.57 19.49 28.04
CA VAL A 232 26.73 19.98 28.80
C VAL A 232 26.18 20.75 29.97
#